data_ac1128b57320050d8d5248160cd948a0
#
_entry.id   ac1128b57320050d8d5248160cd948a0
#
_cell.length_a   1.000
_cell.length_b   1.000
_cell.length_c   1.000
_cell.angle_alpha   90.00
_cell.angle_beta   90.00
_cell.angle_gamma   90.00
#
_symmetry.space_group_name_H-M   'P 1'
#
loop_
_entity.id
_entity.type
_entity.pdbx_description
1 polymer ?
#
loop_
_entity_poly.entity_id
_entity_poly.type
_entity_poly.pdbx_seq_one_letter_code
_entity_poly.pdbx_strand_id
1 'polypeptide(L)'
;MKKENIKDVAVATIKGAVGVIPLAGPLLAEYIGLSSEIIASKRQKEWQDMVEEKLSQIEDDISEIATNEFFYSCVQTTTVGALKAYQKEKCKLFANALYNSYIITDMAEEKKLIFISLLDKYTLLAIKMLKCYSEDNYEKYDNKVYKEYNPNPRNMIRTSVSHGTEKPITYLIDEIPELEKERELAQTIATQLQDDGLIEPIDFNMPEHPQSTRRKRSTTIGDEFLAFIYEIE
;
A
#
# COMPACT_ATOMS: atom_id res chain seq x y z
N MET A 1 17.95 13.10 33.62
CA MET A 1 17.28 13.66 32.42
C MET A 1 15.96 12.95 32.26
N LYS A 2 14.84 13.67 32.14
CA LYS A 2 13.51 13.05 32.06
C LYS A 2 13.35 12.35 30.72
N LYS A 3 12.71 11.14 30.69
CA LYS A 3 12.43 10.39 29.47
C LYS A 3 11.73 11.22 28.36
N GLU A 4 10.94 12.21 28.75
CA GLU A 4 10.29 13.17 27.85
C GLU A 4 11.29 13.96 26.99
N ASN A 5 12.39 14.45 27.58
CA ASN A 5 13.41 15.22 26.83
C ASN A 5 14.15 14.39 25.77
N ILE A 6 14.27 13.08 25.96
CA ILE A 6 14.96 12.18 25.04
C ILE A 6 14.06 11.88 23.84
N LYS A 7 12.76 11.65 24.05
CA LYS A 7 11.76 11.51 22.98
C LYS A 7 11.73 12.75 22.08
N ASP A 8 11.68 13.93 22.66
CA ASP A 8 11.64 15.19 21.91
C ASP A 8 12.91 15.41 21.08
N VAL A 9 14.07 15.05 21.60
CA VAL A 9 15.34 15.15 20.86
C VAL A 9 15.41 14.15 19.72
N ALA A 10 14.96 12.92 19.92
CA ALA A 10 15.01 11.89 18.87
C ALA A 10 13.98 12.14 17.76
N VAL A 11 12.76 12.55 18.10
CA VAL A 11 11.77 13.03 17.12
C VAL A 11 12.31 14.24 16.35
N ALA A 12 12.98 15.18 17.04
CA ALA A 12 13.63 16.32 16.40
C ALA A 12 14.79 15.91 15.48
N THR A 13 15.54 14.86 15.84
CA THR A 13 16.64 14.33 15.02
C THR A 13 16.09 13.66 13.74
N ILE A 14 15.02 12.88 13.86
CA ILE A 14 14.36 12.25 12.70
C ILE A 14 13.69 13.31 11.83
N LYS A 15 13.02 14.31 12.42
CA LYS A 15 12.50 15.48 11.71
C LYS A 15 13.59 16.24 10.99
N GLY A 16 14.76 16.40 11.63
CA GLY A 16 15.94 17.01 11.03
C GLY A 16 16.42 16.22 9.82
N ALA A 17 16.51 14.88 9.92
CA ALA A 17 16.89 14.01 8.81
C ALA A 17 15.88 14.11 7.65
N VAL A 18 14.59 14.07 7.94
CA VAL A 18 13.51 14.28 6.94
C VAL A 18 13.58 15.67 6.32
N GLY A 19 13.93 16.70 7.10
CA GLY A 19 14.01 18.10 6.64
C GLY A 19 15.23 18.43 5.77
N VAL A 20 16.30 17.64 5.88
CA VAL A 20 17.57 17.88 5.16
C VAL A 20 17.60 17.17 3.80
N ILE A 21 16.69 16.23 3.52
CA ILE A 21 16.66 15.54 2.22
C ILE A 21 16.30 16.56 1.13
N PRO A 22 17.20 16.84 0.17
CA PRO A 22 16.92 17.81 -0.90
C PRO A 22 15.82 17.29 -1.81
N LEU A 23 14.70 18.01 -1.86
CA LEU A 23 13.51 17.65 -2.66
C LEU A 23 13.70 17.79 -4.15
N ALA A 24 14.66 18.61 -4.56
CA ALA A 24 15.03 18.79 -5.95
C ALA A 24 16.48 19.25 -6.01
N GLY A 25 17.24 18.69 -6.93
CA GLY A 25 18.55 19.26 -7.25
C GLY A 25 18.42 20.70 -7.75
N PRO A 26 19.48 21.52 -7.66
CA PRO A 26 19.46 22.93 -8.04
C PRO A 26 18.91 23.22 -9.46
N LEU A 27 18.97 22.22 -10.36
CA LEU A 27 18.50 22.33 -11.74
C LEU A 27 16.96 22.33 -11.89
N LEU A 28 16.20 21.79 -10.91
CA LEU A 28 14.72 21.83 -10.97
C LEU A 28 14.17 23.12 -10.37
N ALA A 29 14.84 23.70 -9.39
CA ALA A 29 14.42 24.97 -8.76
C ALA A 29 14.37 26.12 -9.76
N GLU A 30 15.28 26.14 -10.74
CA GLU A 30 15.35 27.17 -11.77
C GLU A 30 14.25 27.06 -12.84
N TYR A 31 13.73 25.85 -13.08
CA TYR A 31 12.75 25.59 -14.14
C TYR A 31 11.27 25.69 -13.70
N ILE A 32 10.96 25.55 -12.41
CA ILE A 32 9.58 25.37 -11.93
C ILE A 32 9.03 26.57 -11.14
N GLY A 33 9.82 27.56 -10.80
CA GLY A 33 9.37 28.82 -10.18
C GLY A 33 8.79 28.70 -8.77
N LEU A 34 8.37 29.83 -8.19
CA LEU A 34 7.87 30.00 -6.81
C LEU A 34 6.72 29.05 -6.39
N SER A 35 5.89 28.61 -7.34
CA SER A 35 4.78 27.67 -7.06
C SER A 35 5.25 26.28 -6.67
N SER A 36 6.41 25.83 -7.13
CA SER A 36 6.98 24.54 -6.78
C SER A 36 7.54 24.51 -5.36
N GLU A 37 8.12 25.60 -4.89
CA GLU A 37 8.62 25.72 -3.53
C GLU A 37 7.48 25.63 -2.50
N ILE A 38 6.33 26.25 -2.81
CA ILE A 38 5.14 26.20 -1.96
C ILE A 38 4.59 24.76 -1.89
N ILE A 39 4.51 24.08 -3.04
CA ILE A 39 4.04 22.69 -3.09
C ILE A 39 5.02 21.77 -2.37
N ALA A 40 6.31 21.93 -2.59
CA ALA A 40 7.36 21.13 -1.98
C ALA A 40 7.37 21.31 -0.45
N SER A 41 7.32 22.55 0.04
CA SER A 41 7.31 22.83 1.49
C SER A 41 6.03 22.32 2.16
N LYS A 42 4.88 22.43 1.50
CA LYS A 42 3.62 21.86 1.99
C LYS A 42 3.69 20.34 2.11
N ARG A 43 4.17 19.64 1.06
CA ARG A 43 4.33 18.17 1.07
C ARG A 43 5.31 17.73 2.15
N GLN A 44 6.42 18.44 2.28
CA GLN A 44 7.42 18.15 3.32
C GLN A 44 6.82 18.27 4.71
N LYS A 45 6.05 19.33 4.97
CA LYS A 45 5.37 19.50 6.26
C LYS A 45 4.34 18.41 6.52
N GLU A 46 3.47 18.11 5.55
CA GLU A 46 2.48 17.04 5.66
C GLU A 46 3.15 15.68 5.93
N TRP A 47 4.28 15.39 5.28
CA TRP A 47 5.06 14.19 5.53
C TRP A 47 5.65 14.17 6.95
N GLN A 48 6.26 15.27 7.39
CA GLN A 48 6.80 15.39 8.74
C GLN A 48 5.73 15.15 9.81
N ASP A 49 4.55 15.74 9.63
CA ASP A 49 3.41 15.57 10.55
C ASP A 49 2.96 14.10 10.61
N MET A 50 2.89 13.38 9.46
CA MET A 50 2.56 11.95 9.42
C MET A 50 3.62 11.08 10.12
N VAL A 51 4.90 11.36 9.89
CA VAL A 51 6.00 10.63 10.54
C VAL A 51 5.97 10.87 12.04
N GLU A 52 5.76 12.11 12.50
CA GLU A 52 5.66 12.44 13.93
C GLU A 52 4.50 11.70 14.59
N GLU A 53 3.32 11.70 13.95
CA GLU A 53 2.14 10.97 14.44
C GLU A 53 2.46 9.49 14.63
N LYS A 54 3.11 8.85 13.63
CA LYS A 54 3.46 7.43 13.71
C LYS A 54 4.55 7.13 14.74
N LEU A 55 5.60 7.93 14.80
CA LEU A 55 6.69 7.74 15.77
C LEU A 55 6.24 8.01 17.21
N SER A 56 5.24 8.87 17.41
CA SER A 56 4.67 9.11 18.75
C SER A 56 3.99 7.89 19.36
N GLN A 57 3.61 6.92 18.54
CA GLN A 57 2.99 5.65 18.96
C GLN A 57 4.04 4.63 19.48
N ILE A 58 5.33 4.88 19.25
CA ILE A 58 6.39 3.99 19.73
C ILE A 58 6.64 4.31 21.20
N GLU A 59 6.45 3.29 22.06
CA GLU A 59 6.66 3.41 23.51
C GLU A 59 8.14 3.27 23.94
N ASP A 60 8.97 2.67 23.07
CA ASP A 60 10.37 2.38 23.33
C ASP A 60 11.26 3.63 23.35
N ASP A 61 12.49 3.46 23.81
CA ASP A 61 13.46 4.56 23.85
C ASP A 61 13.92 4.95 22.44
N ILE A 62 13.31 6.01 21.92
CA ILE A 62 13.57 6.56 20.58
C ILE A 62 15.07 6.92 20.39
N SER A 63 15.87 7.01 21.44
CA SER A 63 17.31 7.27 21.34
C SER A 63 18.06 6.13 20.63
N GLU A 64 17.61 4.88 20.79
CA GLU A 64 18.16 3.72 20.07
C GLU A 64 17.77 3.75 18.59
N ILE A 65 16.54 4.18 18.29
CA ILE A 65 16.04 4.31 16.93
C ILE A 65 16.87 5.33 16.12
N ALA A 66 17.21 6.46 16.74
CA ALA A 66 17.95 7.55 16.10
C ALA A 66 19.39 7.16 15.72
N THR A 67 19.95 6.10 16.34
CA THR A 67 21.31 5.58 16.07
C THR A 67 21.31 4.32 15.20
N ASN A 68 20.14 3.79 14.84
CA ASN A 68 20.02 2.61 14.01
C ASN A 68 20.20 2.95 12.52
N GLU A 69 21.30 2.48 11.90
CA GLU A 69 21.65 2.76 10.52
C GLU A 69 20.61 2.20 9.53
N PHE A 70 20.05 1.02 9.81
CA PHE A 70 18.97 0.44 8.99
C PHE A 70 17.73 1.32 9.03
N PHE A 71 17.30 1.74 10.23
CA PHE A 71 16.12 2.60 10.35
C PHE A 71 16.35 3.95 9.67
N TYR A 72 17.55 4.52 9.78
CA TYR A 72 17.91 5.74 9.05
C TYR A 72 17.76 5.57 7.53
N SER A 73 18.19 4.43 6.97
CA SER A 73 18.00 4.11 5.56
C SER A 73 16.53 4.01 5.18
N CYS A 74 15.69 3.43 6.06
CA CYS A 74 14.23 3.41 5.88
C CYS A 74 13.64 4.82 5.87
N VAL A 75 14.06 5.71 6.80
CA VAL A 75 13.64 7.12 6.85
C VAL A 75 13.96 7.83 5.53
N GLN A 76 15.18 7.67 5.02
CA GLN A 76 15.58 8.30 3.75
C GLN A 76 14.74 7.80 2.58
N THR A 77 14.60 6.48 2.43
CA THR A 77 13.91 5.87 1.29
C THR A 77 12.42 6.19 1.29
N THR A 78 11.76 6.07 2.45
CA THR A 78 10.34 6.39 2.59
C THR A 78 10.06 7.88 2.41
N THR A 79 10.95 8.77 2.89
CA THR A 79 10.83 10.21 2.68
C THR A 79 10.88 10.56 1.20
N VAL A 80 11.88 10.05 0.46
CA VAL A 80 11.99 10.30 -0.98
C VAL A 80 10.75 9.78 -1.72
N GLY A 81 10.26 8.59 -1.39
CA GLY A 81 9.04 8.00 -1.99
C GLY A 81 7.79 8.83 -1.69
N ALA A 82 7.59 9.23 -0.43
CA ALA A 82 6.44 10.03 -0.01
C ALA A 82 6.41 11.41 -0.67
N LEU A 83 7.56 12.07 -0.80
CA LEU A 83 7.64 13.40 -1.42
C LEU A 83 7.42 13.38 -2.93
N LYS A 84 7.74 12.26 -3.62
CA LYS A 84 7.39 12.05 -5.03
C LYS A 84 5.88 11.78 -5.19
N ALA A 85 5.24 11.15 -4.22
CA ALA A 85 3.83 10.79 -4.31
C ALA A 85 2.94 12.03 -4.26
N TYR A 86 2.05 12.20 -5.26
CA TYR A 86 1.05 13.28 -5.23
C TYR A 86 -0.22 12.91 -4.47
N GLN A 87 -0.43 11.63 -4.21
CA GLN A 87 -1.61 11.08 -3.55
C GLN A 87 -1.34 10.92 -2.06
N LYS A 88 -2.20 11.54 -1.24
CA LYS A 88 -2.07 11.50 0.23
C LYS A 88 -2.14 10.07 0.79
N GLU A 89 -2.96 9.21 0.18
CA GLU A 89 -3.04 7.79 0.56
C GLU A 89 -1.69 7.09 0.40
N LYS A 90 -0.97 7.36 -0.69
CA LYS A 90 0.35 6.74 -0.89
C LYS A 90 1.37 7.25 0.13
N CYS A 91 1.30 8.54 0.51
CA CYS A 91 2.14 9.08 1.61
C CYS A 91 1.86 8.37 2.94
N LYS A 92 0.58 8.09 3.26
CA LYS A 92 0.22 7.31 4.46
C LYS A 92 0.81 5.90 4.44
N LEU A 93 0.79 5.22 3.29
CA LEU A 93 1.39 3.90 3.17
C LEU A 93 2.90 3.94 3.43
N PHE A 94 3.61 4.99 2.98
CA PHE A 94 5.02 5.18 3.32
C PHE A 94 5.23 5.42 4.82
N ALA A 95 4.36 6.20 5.49
CA ALA A 95 4.45 6.43 6.92
C ALA A 95 4.22 5.14 7.72
N ASN A 96 3.26 4.31 7.29
CA ASN A 96 3.04 2.99 7.88
C ASN A 96 4.24 2.06 7.64
N ALA A 97 4.78 2.01 6.41
CA ALA A 97 5.95 1.20 6.11
C ALA A 97 7.17 1.61 6.95
N LEU A 98 7.37 2.91 7.18
CA LEU A 98 8.42 3.41 8.07
C LEU A 98 8.19 2.95 9.51
N TYR A 99 6.99 3.12 10.05
CA TYR A 99 6.63 2.67 11.39
C TYR A 99 6.80 1.14 11.53
N ASN A 100 6.27 0.39 10.57
CA ASN A 100 6.34 -1.07 10.56
C ASN A 100 7.78 -1.59 10.35
N SER A 101 8.66 -0.81 9.72
CA SER A 101 10.07 -1.19 9.60
C SER A 101 10.77 -1.29 10.96
N TYR A 102 10.27 -0.56 11.95
CA TYR A 102 10.77 -0.61 13.32
C TYR A 102 10.06 -1.68 14.15
N ILE A 103 8.72 -1.68 14.19
CA ILE A 103 7.96 -2.53 15.13
C ILE A 103 7.89 -4.00 14.73
N ILE A 104 7.98 -4.32 13.44
CA ILE A 104 8.02 -5.73 12.99
C ILE A 104 9.44 -6.25 13.16
N THR A 105 9.71 -6.95 14.26
CA THR A 105 11.07 -7.43 14.60
C THR A 105 11.40 -8.80 14.00
N ASP A 106 10.41 -9.59 13.61
CA ASP A 106 10.54 -10.94 13.05
C ASP A 106 10.76 -10.94 11.52
N MET A 107 10.75 -9.77 10.87
CA MET A 107 11.01 -9.63 9.43
C MET A 107 12.46 -9.18 9.19
N ALA A 108 13.16 -9.85 8.27
CA ALA A 108 14.53 -9.50 7.87
C ALA A 108 14.60 -8.08 7.30
N GLU A 109 15.70 -7.36 7.60
CA GLU A 109 15.92 -5.97 7.16
C GLU A 109 15.88 -5.85 5.62
N GLU A 110 16.51 -6.79 4.90
CA GLU A 110 16.51 -6.83 3.44
C GLU A 110 15.10 -6.94 2.88
N LYS A 111 14.23 -7.73 3.52
CA LYS A 111 12.83 -7.88 3.11
C LYS A 111 12.06 -6.58 3.29
N LYS A 112 12.29 -5.86 4.39
CA LYS A 112 11.68 -4.54 4.64
C LYS A 112 12.11 -3.53 3.56
N LEU A 113 13.40 -3.51 3.19
CA LEU A 113 13.89 -2.64 2.10
C LEU A 113 13.28 -2.99 0.76
N ILE A 114 13.13 -4.28 0.44
CA ILE A 114 12.42 -4.74 -0.75
C ILE A 114 10.98 -4.23 -0.74
N PHE A 115 10.28 -4.34 0.37
CA PHE A 115 8.90 -3.88 0.49
C PHE A 115 8.76 -2.37 0.33
N ILE A 116 9.68 -1.58 0.89
CA ILE A 116 9.70 -0.11 0.67
C ILE A 116 9.95 0.20 -0.81
N SER A 117 10.83 -0.55 -1.48
CA SER A 117 11.10 -0.40 -2.91
C SER A 117 9.88 -0.77 -3.77
N LEU A 118 9.18 -1.85 -3.43
CA LEU A 118 7.92 -2.21 -4.09
C LEU A 118 6.84 -1.15 -3.89
N LEU A 119 6.75 -0.55 -2.69
CA LEU A 119 5.83 0.55 -2.45
C LEU A 119 6.17 1.78 -3.31
N ASP A 120 7.44 2.13 -3.53
CA ASP A 120 7.81 3.22 -4.45
C ASP A 120 7.44 2.87 -5.91
N LYS A 121 7.67 1.63 -6.33
CA LYS A 121 7.37 1.12 -7.68
C LYS A 121 5.88 1.14 -8.02
N TYR A 122 5.00 0.71 -7.09
CA TYR A 122 3.59 0.49 -7.37
C TYR A 122 2.75 1.76 -7.26
N THR A 123 1.79 1.90 -8.17
CA THR A 123 0.71 2.89 -8.07
C THR A 123 -0.31 2.45 -7.00
N LEU A 124 -1.14 3.38 -6.51
CA LEU A 124 -2.26 3.01 -5.64
C LEU A 124 -3.22 2.03 -6.31
N LEU A 125 -3.39 2.11 -7.62
CA LEU A 125 -4.22 1.19 -8.38
C LEU A 125 -3.67 -0.24 -8.31
N ALA A 126 -2.33 -0.40 -8.45
CA ALA A 126 -1.68 -1.70 -8.31
C ALA A 126 -1.84 -2.28 -6.89
N ILE A 127 -1.71 -1.44 -5.86
CA ILE A 127 -1.93 -1.84 -4.46
C ILE A 127 -3.40 -2.23 -4.23
N LYS A 128 -4.37 -1.48 -4.77
CA LYS A 128 -5.79 -1.85 -4.73
C LYS A 128 -6.06 -3.20 -5.41
N MET A 129 -5.44 -3.46 -6.57
CA MET A 129 -5.56 -4.75 -7.27
C MET A 129 -4.99 -5.90 -6.42
N LEU A 130 -3.80 -5.71 -5.82
CA LEU A 130 -3.22 -6.70 -4.92
C LEU A 130 -4.14 -6.96 -3.73
N LYS A 131 -4.73 -5.91 -3.14
CA LYS A 131 -5.69 -6.05 -2.05
C LYS A 131 -6.95 -6.83 -2.47
N CYS A 132 -7.50 -6.60 -3.66
CA CYS A 132 -8.59 -7.42 -4.19
C CYS A 132 -8.23 -8.90 -4.25
N TYR A 133 -7.00 -9.23 -4.64
CA TYR A 133 -6.51 -10.60 -4.71
C TYR A 133 -6.08 -11.19 -3.36
N SER A 134 -5.98 -10.39 -2.31
CA SER A 134 -5.66 -10.87 -0.96
C SER A 134 -6.87 -11.39 -0.17
N GLU A 135 -8.07 -11.16 -0.69
CA GLU A 135 -9.32 -11.55 -0.08
C GLU A 135 -10.05 -12.61 -0.92
N ASP A 136 -10.79 -13.51 -0.25
CA ASP A 136 -11.76 -14.37 -0.94
C ASP A 136 -13.10 -13.63 -1.01
N ASN A 137 -13.46 -13.18 -2.22
CA ASN A 137 -14.66 -12.40 -2.46
C ASN A 137 -15.82 -13.22 -3.06
N TYR A 138 -15.67 -14.55 -3.17
CA TYR A 138 -16.70 -15.40 -3.77
C TYR A 138 -17.99 -15.43 -2.95
N GLU A 139 -17.90 -15.53 -1.64
CA GLU A 139 -19.09 -15.57 -0.78
C GLU A 139 -19.93 -14.29 -0.86
N LYS A 140 -19.26 -13.12 -0.91
CA LYS A 140 -19.92 -11.81 -1.09
C LYS A 140 -20.68 -11.79 -2.43
N TYR A 141 -20.05 -12.27 -3.50
CA TYR A 141 -20.62 -12.34 -4.84
C TYR A 141 -21.79 -13.31 -4.89
N ASP A 142 -21.64 -14.55 -4.40
CA ASP A 142 -22.69 -15.57 -4.37
C ASP A 142 -23.93 -15.06 -3.62
N ASN A 143 -23.73 -14.40 -2.49
CA ASN A 143 -24.82 -13.79 -1.72
C ASN A 143 -25.52 -12.64 -2.48
N LYS A 144 -24.77 -11.82 -3.24
CA LYS A 144 -25.34 -10.75 -4.06
C LYS A 144 -26.21 -11.33 -5.16
N VAL A 145 -25.68 -12.28 -5.95
CA VAL A 145 -26.40 -12.95 -7.03
C VAL A 145 -27.63 -13.66 -6.51
N TYR A 146 -27.53 -14.38 -5.39
CA TYR A 146 -28.66 -15.05 -4.75
C TYR A 146 -29.79 -14.07 -4.38
N LYS A 147 -29.48 -12.89 -3.83
CA LYS A 147 -30.48 -11.86 -3.51
C LYS A 147 -31.15 -11.27 -4.76
N GLU A 148 -30.41 -11.08 -5.83
CA GLU A 148 -30.96 -10.58 -7.10
C GLU A 148 -31.95 -11.56 -7.73
N TYR A 149 -31.65 -12.89 -7.68
CA TYR A 149 -32.54 -13.93 -8.21
C TYR A 149 -33.68 -14.31 -7.27
N ASN A 150 -33.55 -14.09 -5.96
CA ASN A 150 -34.55 -14.41 -4.94
C ASN A 150 -34.85 -13.19 -4.04
N PRO A 151 -35.59 -12.20 -4.54
CA PRO A 151 -35.90 -10.99 -3.76
C PRO A 151 -36.81 -11.25 -2.55
N ASN A 152 -37.40 -12.46 -2.43
CA ASN A 152 -38.29 -12.80 -1.33
C ASN A 152 -37.64 -13.81 -0.36
N PRO A 153 -37.17 -13.38 0.83
CA PRO A 153 -36.42 -14.22 1.78
C PRO A 153 -37.23 -15.32 2.45
N ARG A 154 -38.55 -15.44 2.17
CA ARG A 154 -39.41 -16.45 2.80
C ARG A 154 -39.30 -17.83 2.15
N ASN A 155 -38.70 -17.98 0.99
CA ASN A 155 -38.44 -19.28 0.36
C ASN A 155 -37.01 -19.75 0.71
N MET A 156 -36.88 -20.48 1.79
CA MET A 156 -35.62 -20.96 2.35
C MET A 156 -34.98 -22.17 1.64
N ILE A 157 -35.31 -22.46 0.41
CA ILE A 157 -34.58 -23.50 -0.35
C ILE A 157 -33.52 -22.76 -1.17
N ARG A 158 -32.26 -22.81 -0.71
CA ARG A 158 -31.10 -22.34 -1.46
C ARG A 158 -30.92 -23.26 -2.67
N THR A 159 -31.63 -22.97 -3.77
CA THR A 159 -31.33 -23.58 -5.04
C THR A 159 -29.98 -23.07 -5.51
N SER A 160 -29.09 -23.98 -5.91
CA SER A 160 -27.79 -23.60 -6.47
C SER A 160 -28.04 -22.74 -7.70
N VAL A 161 -27.70 -21.45 -7.62
CA VAL A 161 -27.71 -20.57 -8.79
C VAL A 161 -26.55 -21.04 -9.66
N SER A 162 -26.85 -21.40 -10.92
CA SER A 162 -25.83 -21.73 -11.91
C SER A 162 -25.10 -20.44 -12.27
N HIS A 163 -23.92 -20.23 -11.69
CA HIS A 163 -23.02 -19.17 -12.09
C HIS A 163 -22.36 -19.58 -13.42
N GLY A 164 -22.48 -18.78 -14.45
CA GLY A 164 -21.76 -18.98 -15.71
C GLY A 164 -20.23 -18.91 -15.50
N THR A 165 -19.50 -18.64 -16.56
CA THR A 165 -18.07 -18.33 -16.48
C THR A 165 -17.87 -16.82 -16.57
N GLU A 166 -16.86 -16.30 -15.86
CA GLU A 166 -16.43 -14.90 -15.95
C GLU A 166 -14.92 -14.84 -16.23
N LYS A 167 -14.47 -13.74 -16.83
CA LYS A 167 -13.04 -13.49 -16.98
C LYS A 167 -12.49 -12.78 -15.74
N PRO A 168 -11.24 -13.05 -15.32
CA PRO A 168 -10.63 -12.35 -14.20
C PRO A 168 -10.66 -10.82 -14.31
N ILE A 169 -10.55 -10.28 -15.52
CA ILE A 169 -10.68 -8.84 -15.75
C ILE A 169 -12.07 -8.29 -15.40
N THR A 170 -13.14 -9.08 -15.59
CA THR A 170 -14.49 -8.66 -15.24
C THR A 170 -14.63 -8.52 -13.73
N TYR A 171 -14.10 -9.49 -12.98
CA TYR A 171 -14.04 -9.40 -11.52
C TYR A 171 -13.31 -8.14 -11.03
N LEU A 172 -12.14 -7.85 -11.61
CA LEU A 172 -11.40 -6.65 -11.24
C LEU A 172 -12.15 -5.36 -11.52
N ILE A 173 -12.88 -5.28 -12.63
CA ILE A 173 -13.70 -4.11 -12.97
C ILE A 173 -14.87 -3.96 -12.00
N ASP A 174 -15.49 -5.06 -11.56
CA ASP A 174 -16.55 -5.02 -10.56
C ASP A 174 -16.07 -4.44 -9.22
N GLU A 175 -14.85 -4.79 -8.81
CA GLU A 175 -14.25 -4.31 -7.54
C GLU A 175 -13.55 -2.94 -7.68
N ILE A 176 -13.03 -2.63 -8.88
CA ILE A 176 -12.27 -1.41 -9.19
C ILE A 176 -12.81 -0.80 -10.48
N PRO A 177 -13.92 -0.04 -10.42
CA PRO A 177 -14.58 0.51 -11.62
C PRO A 177 -13.70 1.40 -12.49
N GLU A 178 -12.65 1.99 -11.91
CA GLU A 178 -11.67 2.80 -12.65
C GLU A 178 -10.99 2.00 -13.79
N LEU A 179 -10.96 0.66 -13.70
CA LEU A 179 -10.36 -0.22 -14.71
C LEU A 179 -11.26 -0.50 -15.94
N GLU A 180 -12.52 -0.07 -15.92
CA GLU A 180 -13.45 -0.37 -17.02
C GLU A 180 -12.94 0.08 -18.40
N LYS A 181 -12.31 1.26 -18.45
CA LYS A 181 -11.73 1.84 -19.67
C LYS A 181 -10.25 1.54 -19.85
N GLU A 182 -9.61 0.91 -18.87
CA GLU A 182 -8.17 0.73 -18.77
C GLU A 182 -7.77 -0.75 -18.65
N ARG A 183 -8.42 -1.61 -19.47
CA ARG A 183 -8.23 -3.08 -19.42
C ARG A 183 -6.78 -3.51 -19.69
N GLU A 184 -6.11 -2.86 -20.64
CA GLU A 184 -4.72 -3.15 -20.95
C GLU A 184 -3.79 -2.74 -19.80
N LEU A 185 -4.08 -1.62 -19.15
CA LEU A 185 -3.38 -1.20 -17.95
C LEU A 185 -3.56 -2.21 -16.81
N ALA A 186 -4.80 -2.70 -16.59
CA ALA A 186 -5.08 -3.72 -15.59
C ALA A 186 -4.25 -4.99 -15.83
N GLN A 187 -4.17 -5.45 -17.08
CA GLN A 187 -3.36 -6.62 -17.45
C GLN A 187 -1.87 -6.37 -17.20
N THR A 188 -1.37 -5.18 -17.57
CA THR A 188 0.02 -4.79 -17.32
C THR A 188 0.35 -4.79 -15.84
N ILE A 189 -0.50 -4.18 -15.01
CA ILE A 189 -0.32 -4.14 -13.55
C ILE A 189 -0.31 -5.55 -12.97
N ALA A 190 -1.24 -6.42 -13.37
CA ALA A 190 -1.30 -7.77 -12.86
C ALA A 190 -0.07 -8.59 -13.28
N THR A 191 0.42 -8.43 -14.51
CA THR A 191 1.68 -9.05 -14.93
C THR A 191 2.84 -8.60 -14.05
N GLN A 192 2.93 -7.30 -13.71
CA GLN A 192 3.96 -6.81 -12.80
C GLN A 192 3.84 -7.41 -11.39
N LEU A 193 2.62 -7.55 -10.86
CA LEU A 193 2.40 -8.18 -9.56
C LEU A 193 2.78 -9.67 -9.55
N GLN A 194 2.56 -10.37 -10.68
CA GLN A 194 2.98 -11.76 -10.87
C GLN A 194 4.50 -11.88 -10.94
N ASP A 195 5.15 -11.07 -11.77
CA ASP A 195 6.60 -11.06 -11.97
C ASP A 195 7.36 -10.78 -10.66
N ASP A 196 6.79 -9.94 -9.81
CA ASP A 196 7.34 -9.67 -8.47
C ASP A 196 6.90 -10.73 -7.43
N GLY A 197 6.15 -11.75 -7.82
CA GLY A 197 5.74 -12.86 -6.98
C GLY A 197 4.68 -12.51 -5.91
N LEU A 198 3.94 -11.41 -6.08
CA LEU A 198 2.94 -10.95 -5.11
C LEU A 198 1.57 -11.63 -5.30
N ILE A 199 1.27 -12.09 -6.51
CA ILE A 199 0.06 -12.86 -6.83
C ILE A 199 0.41 -14.11 -7.63
N GLU A 200 -0.48 -15.12 -7.58
CA GLU A 200 -0.38 -16.30 -8.43
C GLU A 200 -0.60 -15.91 -9.92
N PRO A 201 -0.04 -16.69 -10.87
CA PRO A 201 -0.30 -16.48 -12.29
C PRO A 201 -1.79 -16.49 -12.64
N ILE A 202 -2.22 -15.52 -13.45
CA ILE A 202 -3.61 -15.35 -13.90
C ILE A 202 -3.62 -15.18 -15.42
N ASP A 203 -4.45 -15.94 -16.12
CA ASP A 203 -4.79 -15.67 -17.51
C ASP A 203 -6.08 -14.82 -17.56
N PHE A 204 -5.93 -13.52 -17.85
CA PHE A 204 -7.05 -12.58 -17.92
C PHE A 204 -8.07 -12.86 -19.01
N ASN A 205 -7.70 -13.63 -20.01
CA ASN A 205 -8.54 -13.92 -21.17
C ASN A 205 -9.30 -15.24 -21.03
N MET A 206 -8.86 -16.12 -20.13
CA MET A 206 -9.48 -17.43 -19.92
C MET A 206 -10.67 -17.30 -18.95
N PRO A 207 -11.89 -17.61 -19.42
CA PRO A 207 -13.06 -17.64 -18.54
C PRO A 207 -12.94 -18.76 -17.50
N GLU A 208 -13.15 -18.43 -16.24
CA GLU A 208 -13.15 -19.35 -15.11
C GLU A 208 -14.52 -19.36 -14.42
N HIS A 209 -14.76 -20.35 -13.56
CA HIS A 209 -15.90 -20.31 -12.65
C HIS A 209 -15.70 -19.13 -11.65
N PRO A 210 -16.75 -18.35 -11.31
CA PRO A 210 -16.62 -17.20 -10.41
C PRO A 210 -15.92 -17.50 -9.07
N GLN A 211 -16.08 -18.72 -8.56
CA GLN A 211 -15.36 -19.15 -7.37
C GLN A 211 -13.83 -19.14 -7.57
N SER A 212 -13.36 -19.59 -8.74
CA SER A 212 -11.92 -19.58 -9.06
C SER A 212 -11.41 -18.16 -9.31
N THR A 213 -12.21 -17.33 -9.98
CA THR A 213 -11.86 -15.95 -10.31
C THR A 213 -11.77 -15.08 -9.07
N ARG A 214 -12.68 -15.28 -8.10
CA ARG A 214 -12.86 -14.45 -6.91
C ARG A 214 -12.18 -14.99 -5.64
N ARG A 215 -11.49 -16.13 -5.75
CA ARG A 215 -10.68 -16.65 -4.64
C ARG A 215 -9.46 -15.78 -4.35
N LYS A 216 -8.94 -15.91 -3.16
CA LYS A 216 -7.65 -15.34 -2.82
C LYS A 216 -6.55 -15.85 -3.77
N ARG A 217 -5.77 -14.93 -4.33
CA ARG A 217 -4.64 -15.22 -5.24
C ARG A 217 -3.33 -14.55 -4.82
N SER A 218 -3.33 -13.74 -3.75
CA SER A 218 -2.07 -13.23 -3.22
C SER A 218 -1.21 -14.36 -2.70
N THR A 219 0.09 -14.22 -2.90
CA THR A 219 1.09 -15.11 -2.30
C THR A 219 1.36 -14.71 -0.84
N THR A 220 2.10 -15.54 -0.11
CA THR A 220 2.58 -15.18 1.22
C THR A 220 3.35 -13.85 1.22
N ILE A 221 4.21 -13.63 0.20
CA ILE A 221 4.97 -12.38 0.07
C ILE A 221 4.03 -11.20 -0.21
N GLY A 222 2.98 -11.41 -1.02
CA GLY A 222 1.96 -10.40 -1.29
C GLY A 222 1.19 -9.99 -0.03
N ASP A 223 0.82 -10.97 0.80
CA ASP A 223 0.13 -10.72 2.08
C ASP A 223 1.03 -9.98 3.07
N GLU A 224 2.28 -10.43 3.21
CA GLU A 224 3.27 -9.78 4.07
C GLU A 224 3.59 -8.35 3.62
N PHE A 225 3.66 -8.10 2.31
CA PHE A 225 3.82 -6.77 1.77
C PHE A 225 2.62 -5.88 2.13
N LEU A 226 1.39 -6.36 1.96
CA LEU A 226 0.19 -5.60 2.37
C LEU A 226 0.18 -5.33 3.87
N ALA A 227 0.48 -6.34 4.70
CA ALA A 227 0.58 -6.16 6.15
C ALA A 227 1.65 -5.13 6.53
N PHE A 228 2.76 -5.07 5.78
CA PHE A 228 3.85 -4.13 6.03
C PHE A 228 3.50 -2.68 5.69
N ILE A 229 2.64 -2.43 4.69
CA ILE A 229 2.28 -1.07 4.24
C ILE A 229 0.97 -0.55 4.84
N TYR A 230 0.15 -1.42 5.43
CA TYR A 230 -1.09 -1.01 6.14
C TYR A 230 -0.87 -0.91 7.65
N GLU A 231 -1.84 -0.32 8.35
CA GLU A 231 -1.83 -0.29 9.82
C GLU A 231 -1.99 -1.71 10.37
N ILE A 232 -1.19 -2.02 11.37
CA ILE A 232 -1.38 -3.24 12.18
C ILE A 232 -2.51 -2.92 13.16
N GLU A 233 -3.62 -3.65 13.05
CA GLU A 233 -4.76 -3.55 13.96
C GLU A 233 -4.44 -4.18 15.34
#